data_9b379b28c23f8689b79c1e2ff81b87f3
#
_entry.id   9b379b28c23f8689b79c1e2ff81b87f3
#
_cell.length_a   1.000
_cell.length_b   1.000
_cell.length_c   1.000
_cell.angle_alpha   90.00
_cell.angle_beta   90.00
_cell.angle_gamma   90.00
#
_symmetry.space_group_name_H-M   'P 1'
#
loop_
_entity.id
_entity.type
_entity.pdbx_description
1 polymer ?
#
loop_
_entity_poly.entity_id
_entity_poly.type
_entity_poly.pdbx_seq_one_letter_code
_entity_poly.pdbx_strand_id
1 'polypeptide(L)'
;MTTGTRARRARRTTSTRMDLNYSTFSASRVRNAPRSYNRLVKFETARAIVDFVVREASGPVSVFVADTHGELVAAATMDGAAPDTRLNAQRKAYTAARSDARSTRELAEKVREDAVERESFDPFFTFFLGGVAAFEGETRVGAVGVSGLPGELDEALAGRALEAAGLS
;
A
#
# COMPACT_ATOMS: atom_id res chain seq x y z
N MET A 1 10.10 -72.51 26.08
CA MET A 1 10.30 -71.54 25.02
C MET A 1 9.21 -70.50 25.13
N THR A 2 9.49 -69.36 25.76
CA THR A 2 8.52 -68.31 26.15
C THR A 2 8.78 -67.08 25.28
N THR A 3 7.86 -66.75 24.44
CA THR A 3 7.86 -65.58 23.57
C THR A 3 7.24 -64.39 24.32
N GLY A 4 8.06 -63.41 24.70
CA GLY A 4 7.61 -62.18 25.37
C GLY A 4 7.15 -61.12 24.36
N THR A 5 5.89 -60.78 24.38
CA THR A 5 5.29 -59.69 23.60
C THR A 5 5.48 -58.36 24.30
N ARG A 6 6.26 -57.47 23.72
CA ARG A 6 6.56 -56.12 24.20
C ARG A 6 5.46 -55.15 23.73
N ALA A 7 4.61 -54.69 24.64
CA ALA A 7 3.59 -53.64 24.39
C ALA A 7 4.25 -52.29 24.15
N ARG A 8 3.99 -51.65 23.00
CA ARG A 8 4.34 -50.27 22.69
C ARG A 8 3.33 -49.31 23.33
N ARG A 9 3.82 -48.53 24.29
CA ARG A 9 3.05 -47.48 24.96
C ARG A 9 2.99 -46.26 24.04
N ALA A 10 1.79 -45.97 23.51
CA ALA A 10 1.52 -44.76 22.70
C ALA A 10 1.59 -43.52 23.62
N ARG A 11 2.47 -42.58 23.29
CA ARG A 11 2.51 -41.26 23.94
C ARG A 11 1.37 -40.41 23.34
N ARG A 12 0.41 -40.07 24.16
CA ARG A 12 -0.59 -39.02 23.88
C ARG A 12 0.11 -37.66 23.93
N THR A 13 0.25 -37.00 22.79
CA THR A 13 0.59 -35.56 22.72
C THR A 13 -0.68 -34.78 22.91
N THR A 14 -0.83 -34.16 24.07
CA THR A 14 -1.86 -33.15 24.33
C THR A 14 -1.47 -31.87 23.60
N SER A 15 -2.12 -31.60 22.47
CA SER A 15 -2.05 -30.30 21.79
C SER A 15 -2.88 -29.30 22.59
N THR A 16 -2.22 -28.43 23.33
CA THR A 16 -2.87 -27.27 23.96
C THR A 16 -3.14 -26.24 22.86
N ARG A 17 -4.39 -26.21 22.40
CA ARG A 17 -4.87 -25.17 21.50
C ARG A 17 -4.93 -23.86 22.30
N MET A 18 -4.07 -22.92 21.97
CA MET A 18 -4.08 -21.57 22.50
C MET A 18 -5.20 -20.81 21.79
N ASP A 19 -6.38 -20.74 22.40
CA ASP A 19 -7.47 -19.91 21.91
C ASP A 19 -7.12 -18.44 22.20
N LEU A 20 -6.51 -17.78 21.20
CA LEU A 20 -6.30 -16.33 21.21
C LEU A 20 -7.65 -15.63 20.99
N ASN A 21 -8.23 -15.18 22.09
CA ASN A 21 -9.48 -14.45 22.10
C ASN A 21 -9.24 -12.99 21.65
N TYR A 22 -9.46 -12.72 20.35
CA TYR A 22 -9.30 -11.39 19.72
C TYR A 22 -10.47 -10.43 20.04
N SER A 23 -11.43 -10.81 20.89
CA SER A 23 -12.68 -10.05 21.09
C SER A 23 -12.58 -8.87 22.06
N THR A 24 -11.40 -8.56 22.64
CA THR A 24 -11.25 -7.48 23.64
C THR A 24 -10.41 -6.30 23.21
N PHE A 25 -10.14 -6.10 21.90
CA PHE A 25 -9.56 -4.85 21.47
C PHE A 25 -10.65 -3.78 21.44
N SER A 26 -10.86 -3.13 22.59
CA SER A 26 -11.82 -2.05 22.74
C SER A 26 -11.43 -0.85 21.85
N ALA A 27 -12.32 -0.49 20.93
CA ALA A 27 -12.23 0.70 20.07
C ALA A 27 -12.19 2.04 20.83
N SER A 28 -12.18 2.01 22.17
CA SER A 28 -12.20 3.22 23.02
C SER A 28 -10.84 3.92 23.17
N ARG A 29 -9.71 3.31 22.77
CA ARG A 29 -8.39 3.91 22.90
C ARG A 29 -7.96 4.84 21.75
N VAL A 30 -8.72 4.89 20.65
CA VAL A 30 -8.36 5.70 19.46
C VAL A 30 -8.87 7.15 19.57
N ARG A 31 -9.63 7.50 20.61
CA ARG A 31 -10.31 8.83 20.69
C ARG A 31 -9.41 10.02 21.05
N ASN A 32 -8.14 9.83 21.32
CA ASN A 32 -7.22 10.92 21.70
C ASN A 32 -5.96 11.01 20.83
N ALA A 33 -6.03 10.60 19.57
CA ALA A 33 -4.96 10.89 18.63
C ALA A 33 -4.87 12.42 18.42
N PRO A 34 -3.66 13.03 18.43
CA PRO A 34 -3.49 14.45 18.15
C PRO A 34 -4.18 14.82 16.84
N ARG A 35 -4.78 16.02 16.75
CA ARG A 35 -5.54 16.47 15.57
C ARG A 35 -4.79 16.34 14.24
N SER A 36 -3.46 16.34 14.26
CA SER A 36 -2.61 16.13 13.08
C SER A 36 -2.72 14.74 12.46
N TYR A 37 -2.96 13.69 13.26
CA TYR A 37 -3.14 12.31 12.76
C TYR A 37 -4.53 12.06 12.15
N ASN A 38 -5.50 12.96 12.33
CA ASN A 38 -6.85 12.81 11.79
C ASN A 38 -6.98 13.21 10.31
N ARG A 39 -5.89 13.65 9.67
CA ARG A 39 -5.87 14.08 8.26
C ARG A 39 -5.10 13.14 7.34
N LEU A 40 -4.74 11.96 7.83
CA LEU A 40 -4.11 10.93 7.01
C LEU A 40 -5.17 10.02 6.40
N VAL A 41 -4.85 9.43 5.24
CA VAL A 41 -5.72 8.40 4.65
C VAL A 41 -5.96 7.30 5.68
N LYS A 42 -7.22 6.98 5.94
CA LYS A 42 -7.60 5.95 6.90
C LYS A 42 -7.35 4.57 6.33
N PHE A 43 -7.02 3.59 7.17
CA PHE A 43 -6.77 2.22 6.74
C PHE A 43 -7.94 1.62 5.94
N GLU A 44 -9.19 1.85 6.37
CA GLU A 44 -10.37 1.35 5.63
C GLU A 44 -10.48 1.95 4.23
N THR A 45 -10.20 3.24 4.07
CA THR A 45 -10.16 3.92 2.77
C THR A 45 -9.01 3.38 1.91
N ALA A 46 -7.82 3.21 2.51
CA ALA A 46 -6.65 2.66 1.81
C ALA A 46 -6.90 1.23 1.34
N ARG A 47 -7.57 0.40 2.16
CA ARG A 47 -7.97 -0.96 1.78
C ARG A 47 -8.96 -0.96 0.62
N ALA A 48 -9.97 -0.08 0.66
CA ALA A 48 -10.94 0.06 -0.44
C ALA A 48 -10.27 0.46 -1.76
N ILE A 49 -9.25 1.33 -1.71
CA ILE A 49 -8.42 1.70 -2.86
C ILE A 49 -7.68 0.47 -3.41
N VAL A 50 -7.02 -0.30 -2.54
CA VAL A 50 -6.32 -1.53 -2.93
C VAL A 50 -7.28 -2.53 -3.57
N ASP A 51 -8.43 -2.78 -2.96
CA ASP A 51 -9.45 -3.71 -3.46
C ASP A 51 -9.99 -3.26 -4.83
N PHE A 52 -10.19 -1.95 -5.04
CA PHE A 52 -10.57 -1.38 -6.33
C PHE A 52 -9.51 -1.65 -7.39
N VAL A 53 -8.24 -1.32 -7.13
CA VAL A 53 -7.14 -1.52 -8.07
C VAL A 53 -7.01 -2.98 -8.47
N VAL A 54 -7.04 -3.91 -7.51
CA VAL A 54 -6.94 -5.35 -7.78
C VAL A 54 -8.10 -5.86 -8.63
N ARG A 55 -9.31 -5.34 -8.43
CA ARG A 55 -10.49 -5.74 -9.19
C ARG A 55 -10.52 -5.17 -10.61
N GLU A 56 -10.09 -3.90 -10.79
CA GLU A 56 -10.26 -3.15 -12.04
C GLU A 56 -9.01 -3.17 -12.94
N ALA A 57 -7.89 -3.73 -12.47
CA ALA A 57 -6.68 -3.82 -13.26
C ALA A 57 -6.88 -4.75 -14.48
N SER A 58 -6.41 -4.31 -15.65
CA SER A 58 -6.45 -5.11 -16.90
C SER A 58 -5.36 -6.19 -16.98
N GLY A 59 -4.50 -6.28 -15.98
CA GLY A 59 -3.42 -7.27 -15.86
C GLY A 59 -2.81 -7.24 -14.48
N PRO A 60 -1.82 -8.11 -14.19
CA PRO A 60 -1.20 -8.19 -12.87
C PRO A 60 -0.45 -6.90 -12.50
N VAL A 61 -0.79 -6.31 -11.35
CA VAL A 61 -0.17 -5.09 -10.82
C VAL A 61 0.21 -5.23 -9.36
N SER A 62 1.06 -4.33 -8.90
CA SER A 62 1.24 -3.99 -7.50
C SER A 62 0.62 -2.62 -7.22
N VAL A 63 -0.01 -2.48 -6.08
CA VAL A 63 -0.57 -1.23 -5.57
C VAL A 63 -0.03 -0.93 -4.18
N PHE A 64 0.28 0.33 -3.91
CA PHE A 64 0.78 0.81 -2.63
C PHE A 64 0.04 2.10 -2.25
N VAL A 65 -0.59 2.13 -1.10
CA VAL A 65 -1.23 3.33 -0.54
C VAL A 65 -0.38 3.82 0.62
N ALA A 66 0.08 5.06 0.52
CA ALA A 66 0.93 5.72 1.51
C ALA A 66 0.19 6.86 2.21
N ASP A 67 0.62 7.16 3.44
CA ASP A 67 0.26 8.41 4.12
C ASP A 67 1.05 9.61 3.54
N THR A 68 0.89 10.79 4.13
CA THR A 68 1.57 12.02 3.70
C THR A 68 3.09 12.00 3.91
N HIS A 69 3.62 11.04 4.68
CA HIS A 69 5.05 10.83 4.89
C HIS A 69 5.64 9.81 3.91
N GLY A 70 4.79 9.18 3.08
CA GLY A 70 5.20 8.11 2.17
C GLY A 70 5.24 6.73 2.83
N GLU A 71 4.73 6.61 4.07
CA GLU A 71 4.73 5.36 4.83
C GLU A 71 3.53 4.49 4.45
N LEU A 72 3.72 3.17 4.53
CA LEU A 72 2.71 2.18 4.16
C LEU A 72 1.45 2.28 5.02
N VAL A 73 0.29 2.39 4.37
CA VAL A 73 -1.03 2.19 4.99
C VAL A 73 -1.65 0.88 4.54
N ALA A 74 -1.68 0.60 3.23
CA ALA A 74 -2.14 -0.67 2.66
C ALA A 74 -1.43 -0.95 1.34
N ALA A 75 -1.23 -2.23 0.99
CA ALA A 75 -0.65 -2.61 -0.30
C ALA A 75 -1.09 -4.03 -0.69
N ALA A 76 -1.02 -4.31 -1.99
CA ALA A 76 -1.14 -5.66 -2.55
C ALA A 76 -0.25 -5.82 -3.77
N THR A 77 0.16 -7.07 -4.02
CA THR A 77 0.81 -7.50 -5.26
C THR A 77 0.02 -8.69 -5.79
N MET A 78 -0.49 -8.56 -7.01
CA MET A 78 -1.26 -9.63 -7.66
C MET A 78 -0.34 -10.76 -8.10
N ASP A 79 -0.89 -11.98 -8.13
CA ASP A 79 -0.21 -13.13 -8.70
C ASP A 79 0.14 -12.85 -10.18
N GLY A 80 1.37 -13.15 -10.57
CA GLY A 80 1.87 -12.89 -11.91
C GLY A 80 2.39 -11.47 -12.16
N ALA A 81 2.32 -10.57 -11.18
CA ALA A 81 2.98 -9.26 -11.28
C ALA A 81 4.51 -9.43 -11.35
N ALA A 82 5.16 -8.61 -12.19
CA ALA A 82 6.62 -8.65 -12.34
C ALA A 82 7.33 -8.31 -11.02
N PRO A 83 8.52 -8.88 -10.74
CA PRO A 83 9.19 -8.75 -9.42
C PRO A 83 9.50 -7.31 -8.99
N ASP A 84 9.70 -6.39 -9.93
CA ASP A 84 10.03 -4.98 -9.67
C ASP A 84 8.80 -4.10 -9.40
N THR A 85 7.58 -4.57 -9.76
CA THR A 85 6.35 -3.76 -9.69
C THR A 85 6.04 -3.31 -8.27
N ARG A 86 6.29 -4.15 -7.27
CA ARG A 86 6.05 -3.81 -5.86
C ARG A 86 6.89 -2.63 -5.40
N LEU A 87 8.19 -2.65 -5.70
CA LEU A 87 9.08 -1.55 -5.36
C LEU A 87 8.74 -0.29 -6.16
N ASN A 88 8.40 -0.43 -7.44
CA ASN A 88 8.00 0.68 -8.27
C ASN A 88 6.69 1.33 -7.77
N ALA A 89 5.68 0.54 -7.38
CA ALA A 89 4.43 1.05 -6.79
C ALA A 89 4.70 1.83 -5.48
N GLN A 90 5.57 1.30 -4.61
CA GLN A 90 5.99 1.98 -3.38
C GLN A 90 6.68 3.31 -3.70
N ARG A 91 7.66 3.34 -4.61
CA ARG A 91 8.37 4.56 -4.99
C ARG A 91 7.45 5.60 -5.61
N LYS A 92 6.50 5.18 -6.45
CA LYS A 92 5.48 6.05 -7.05
C LYS A 92 4.60 6.69 -5.97
N ALA A 93 4.08 5.90 -5.02
CA ALA A 93 3.29 6.42 -3.89
C ALA A 93 4.12 7.37 -3.01
N TYR A 94 5.33 6.98 -2.64
CA TYR A 94 6.26 7.79 -1.86
C TYR A 94 6.52 9.16 -2.53
N THR A 95 6.82 9.16 -3.82
CA THR A 95 7.08 10.37 -4.60
C THR A 95 5.84 11.29 -4.62
N ALA A 96 4.66 10.74 -4.93
CA ALA A 96 3.43 11.51 -4.98
C ALA A 96 2.99 12.03 -3.60
N ALA A 97 3.29 11.30 -2.51
CA ALA A 97 3.01 11.74 -1.16
C ALA A 97 3.87 12.92 -0.71
N ARG A 98 5.14 12.97 -1.12
CA ARG A 98 6.16 13.86 -0.57
C ARG A 98 6.57 15.01 -1.49
N SER A 99 6.23 14.96 -2.77
CA SER A 99 6.45 16.08 -3.70
C SER A 99 5.34 17.13 -3.59
N ASP A 100 5.56 18.30 -4.16
CA ASP A 100 4.55 19.34 -4.33
C ASP A 100 3.60 19.06 -5.51
N ALA A 101 3.97 18.15 -6.42
CA ALA A 101 3.16 17.74 -7.56
C ALA A 101 1.97 16.85 -7.17
N ARG A 102 0.92 16.85 -7.99
CA ARG A 102 -0.24 15.99 -7.79
C ARG A 102 -0.03 14.57 -8.27
N SER A 103 0.90 14.38 -9.20
CA SER A 103 1.25 13.05 -9.70
C SER A 103 2.73 12.95 -10.03
N THR A 104 3.23 11.72 -10.17
CA THR A 104 4.59 11.49 -10.65
C THR A 104 4.79 11.95 -12.10
N ARG A 105 3.72 12.05 -12.90
CA ARG A 105 3.74 12.68 -14.23
C ARG A 105 4.05 14.16 -14.14
N GLU A 106 3.28 14.89 -13.34
CA GLU A 106 3.46 16.34 -13.15
C GLU A 106 4.88 16.65 -12.67
N LEU A 107 5.39 15.87 -11.70
CA LEU A 107 6.76 16.02 -11.24
C LEU A 107 7.78 15.74 -12.35
N ALA A 108 7.60 14.68 -13.13
CA ALA A 108 8.51 14.34 -14.23
C ALA A 108 8.53 15.44 -15.30
N GLU A 109 7.39 16.06 -15.59
CA GLU A 109 7.28 17.18 -16.51
C GLU A 109 7.96 18.43 -15.97
N LYS A 110 7.74 18.75 -14.67
CA LYS A 110 8.36 19.88 -13.98
C LYS A 110 9.89 19.84 -14.05
N VAL A 111 10.49 18.68 -13.81
CA VAL A 111 11.96 18.53 -13.74
C VAL A 111 12.60 18.06 -15.07
N ARG A 112 11.84 18.03 -16.15
CA ARG A 112 12.31 17.50 -17.45
C ARG A 112 13.55 18.24 -17.95
N GLU A 113 13.57 19.55 -17.80
CA GLU A 113 14.62 20.44 -18.30
C GLU A 113 15.57 20.94 -17.20
N ASP A 114 15.31 20.56 -15.94
CA ASP A 114 16.14 20.92 -14.80
C ASP A 114 16.81 19.68 -14.19
N ALA A 115 18.02 19.38 -14.67
CA ALA A 115 18.80 18.25 -14.18
C ALA A 115 19.24 18.46 -12.72
N VAL A 116 19.49 19.70 -12.30
CA VAL A 116 19.96 20.02 -10.94
C VAL A 116 18.82 19.78 -9.95
N GLU A 117 17.60 20.26 -10.26
CA GLU A 117 16.44 19.99 -9.43
C GLU A 117 16.18 18.49 -9.35
N ARG A 118 16.19 17.78 -10.49
CA ARG A 118 15.97 16.33 -10.55
C ARG A 118 16.97 15.53 -9.72
N GLU A 119 18.25 15.91 -9.73
CA GLU A 119 19.29 15.23 -8.95
C GLU A 119 19.30 15.59 -7.47
N SER A 120 18.57 16.66 -7.09
CA SER A 120 18.44 17.09 -5.69
C SER A 120 17.37 16.32 -4.91
N PHE A 121 16.51 15.56 -5.59
CA PHE A 121 15.51 14.74 -4.90
C PHE A 121 16.15 13.57 -4.16
N ASP A 122 15.44 13.10 -3.12
CA ASP A 122 15.74 11.85 -2.42
C ASP A 122 15.90 10.70 -3.44
N PRO A 123 16.95 9.87 -3.34
CA PRO A 123 17.17 8.73 -4.25
C PRO A 123 15.99 7.73 -4.35
N PHE A 124 15.07 7.76 -3.39
CA PHE A 124 13.86 6.94 -3.42
C PHE A 124 12.77 7.50 -4.34
N PHE A 125 12.84 8.77 -4.72
CA PHE A 125 11.93 9.37 -5.70
C PHE A 125 12.00 8.64 -7.04
N THR A 126 10.88 8.64 -7.77
CA THR A 126 10.78 8.10 -9.12
C THR A 126 10.00 9.03 -10.01
N PHE A 127 10.36 9.06 -11.29
CA PHE A 127 9.67 9.84 -12.33
C PHE A 127 8.84 8.94 -13.27
N PHE A 128 8.65 7.67 -12.90
CA PHE A 128 7.74 6.77 -13.61
C PHE A 128 6.27 7.10 -13.26
N LEU A 129 5.42 7.15 -14.29
CA LEU A 129 3.99 7.43 -14.17
C LEU A 129 3.29 6.36 -13.34
N GLY A 130 2.23 6.74 -12.65
CA GLY A 130 1.38 5.84 -11.87
C GLY A 130 1.36 6.11 -10.37
N GLY A 131 1.98 7.20 -9.92
CA GLY A 131 1.82 7.74 -8.58
C GLY A 131 0.89 8.94 -8.60
N VAL A 132 -0.15 8.94 -7.74
CA VAL A 132 -1.16 10.02 -7.65
C VAL A 132 -1.36 10.38 -6.19
N ALA A 133 -1.25 11.67 -5.88
CA ALA A 133 -1.50 12.20 -4.55
C ALA A 133 -3.00 12.17 -4.23
N ALA A 134 -3.33 11.80 -3.00
CA ALA A 134 -4.70 11.70 -2.51
C ALA A 134 -5.07 12.96 -1.72
N PHE A 135 -6.19 13.58 -2.06
CA PHE A 135 -6.70 14.77 -1.40
C PHE A 135 -8.11 14.58 -0.85
N GLU A 136 -8.36 15.10 0.34
CA GLU A 136 -9.68 15.33 0.91
C GLU A 136 -9.97 16.86 0.84
N GLY A 137 -10.72 17.26 -0.17
CA GLY A 137 -10.81 18.67 -0.57
C GLY A 137 -9.44 19.21 -1.03
N GLU A 138 -8.93 20.24 -0.35
CA GLU A 138 -7.60 20.81 -0.65
C GLU A 138 -6.47 20.22 0.21
N THR A 139 -6.81 19.33 1.14
CA THR A 139 -5.82 18.74 2.06
C THR A 139 -5.29 17.43 1.51
N ARG A 140 -3.97 17.36 1.28
CA ARG A 140 -3.31 16.09 0.96
C ARG A 140 -3.39 15.16 2.16
N VAL A 141 -3.87 13.93 1.95
CA VAL A 141 -4.03 12.91 2.99
C VAL A 141 -3.15 11.68 2.78
N GLY A 142 -2.55 11.57 1.61
CA GLY A 142 -1.67 10.45 1.25
C GLY A 142 -1.39 10.40 -0.24
N ALA A 143 -1.10 9.20 -0.74
CA ALA A 143 -0.92 8.94 -2.17
C ALA A 143 -1.12 7.46 -2.51
N VAL A 144 -1.35 7.19 -3.79
CA VAL A 144 -1.43 5.84 -4.36
C VAL A 144 -0.38 5.67 -5.43
N GLY A 145 0.29 4.54 -5.44
CA GLY A 145 1.18 4.12 -6.52
C GLY A 145 0.72 2.79 -7.10
N VAL A 146 0.61 2.72 -8.42
CA VAL A 146 0.30 1.50 -9.17
C VAL A 146 1.44 1.20 -10.12
N SER A 147 1.78 -0.07 -10.28
CA SER A 147 2.82 -0.52 -11.23
C SER A 147 2.53 -1.91 -11.75
N GLY A 148 2.71 -2.09 -13.07
CA GLY A 148 2.54 -3.37 -13.76
C GLY A 148 1.93 -3.23 -15.15
N LEU A 149 1.29 -2.11 -15.45
CA LEU A 149 0.76 -1.76 -16.75
C LEU A 149 1.63 -0.67 -17.42
N PRO A 150 1.37 -0.27 -18.68
CA PRO A 150 1.89 0.98 -19.22
C PRO A 150 1.61 2.14 -18.27
N GLY A 151 2.57 3.07 -18.12
CA GLY A 151 2.52 4.11 -17.08
C GLY A 151 1.26 4.95 -17.07
N GLU A 152 0.69 5.25 -18.24
CA GLU A 152 -0.56 5.98 -18.38
C GLU A 152 -1.75 5.19 -17.82
N LEU A 153 -1.74 3.88 -17.98
CA LEU A 153 -2.81 3.01 -17.45
C LEU A 153 -2.65 2.81 -15.92
N ASP A 154 -1.41 2.72 -15.42
CA ASP A 154 -1.14 2.72 -13.98
C ASP A 154 -1.69 3.99 -13.31
N GLU A 155 -1.41 5.16 -13.90
CA GLU A 155 -1.85 6.46 -13.39
C GLU A 155 -3.37 6.62 -13.46
N ALA A 156 -3.99 6.26 -14.60
CA ALA A 156 -5.43 6.30 -14.76
C ALA A 156 -6.15 5.37 -13.77
N LEU A 157 -5.58 4.20 -13.50
CA LEU A 157 -6.14 3.24 -12.53
C LEU A 157 -6.02 3.79 -11.10
N ALA A 158 -4.88 4.40 -10.75
CA ALA A 158 -4.68 5.05 -9.45
C ALA A 158 -5.68 6.20 -9.23
N GLY A 159 -5.88 7.07 -10.24
CA GLY A 159 -6.86 8.17 -10.19
C GLY A 159 -8.29 7.67 -9.97
N ARG A 160 -8.75 6.69 -10.77
CA ARG A 160 -10.08 6.09 -10.60
C ARG A 160 -10.28 5.45 -9.23
N ALA A 161 -9.24 4.86 -8.67
CA ALA A 161 -9.32 4.25 -7.34
C ALA A 161 -9.49 5.31 -6.23
N LEU A 162 -8.84 6.48 -6.38
CA LEU A 162 -9.04 7.62 -5.48
C LEU A 162 -10.47 8.17 -5.59
N GLU A 163 -10.96 8.41 -6.81
CA GLU A 163 -12.32 8.89 -7.06
C GLU A 163 -13.38 7.93 -6.46
N ALA A 164 -13.21 6.63 -6.66
CA ALA A 164 -14.10 5.61 -6.10
C ALA A 164 -14.09 5.59 -4.56
N ALA A 165 -13.00 6.03 -3.93
CA ALA A 165 -12.86 6.18 -2.49
C ALA A 165 -13.30 7.56 -1.96
N GLY A 166 -13.83 8.45 -2.83
CA GLY A 166 -14.26 9.81 -2.48
C GLY A 166 -13.11 10.79 -2.25
N LEU A 167 -11.95 10.51 -2.83
CA LEU A 167 -10.75 11.35 -2.82
C LEU A 167 -10.49 11.92 -4.23
N SER A 168 -9.66 12.97 -4.32
CA SER A 168 -9.22 13.57 -5.59
C SER A 168 -7.69 13.61 -5.67
#